data_970d95d31c22f460af48c5b5f74c9254
#
_entry.id   970d95d31c22f460af48c5b5f74c9254
#
_cell.length_a   1.000
_cell.length_b   1.000
_cell.length_c   1.000
_cell.angle_alpha   90.00
_cell.angle_beta   90.00
_cell.angle_gamma   90.00
#
_symmetry.space_group_name_H-M   'P 1'
#
loop_
_entity.id
_entity.type
_entity.pdbx_description
1 polymer ?
#
loop_
_entity_poly.entity_id
_entity_poly.type
_entity_poly.pdbx_seq_one_letter_code
_entity_poly.pdbx_strand_id
1 'polypeptide(L)'
;YVTGLIVKKLRESGADAAYYKAAMSGNERRVDGSLIPGDALQVKTMSGIGQPLEEMCPYVYETAVSPHLASRLEGNPVQMERVLEDFHKVCEKYEYVTMEGSGGILCPLCIDEADIRLPEVVKACGCLLIADAGLGTINGVGLTAYYLKQQGIALKGIIFNHYETGNLLHEDNRKMCEYYTGVPVVACVADGDTELSMDAETLKGLYA
;
A
#
# COMPACT_ATOMS: atom_id res chain seq x y z
N TYR A 1 6.05 5.73 -1.80
CA TYR A 1 5.93 7.01 -2.52
C TYR A 1 4.49 7.28 -2.97
N VAL A 2 3.92 6.45 -3.84
CA VAL A 2 2.54 6.63 -4.35
C VAL A 2 1.52 6.72 -3.22
N THR A 3 1.64 5.89 -2.18
CA THR A 3 0.79 5.95 -0.98
C THR A 3 0.86 7.32 -0.30
N GLY A 4 2.05 7.92 -0.24
CA GLY A 4 2.22 9.27 0.29
C GLY A 4 1.48 10.33 -0.52
N LEU A 5 1.46 10.22 -1.85
CA LEU A 5 0.69 11.11 -2.73
C LEU A 5 -0.82 10.93 -2.55
N ILE A 6 -1.30 9.69 -2.38
CA ILE A 6 -2.71 9.38 -2.10
C ILE A 6 -3.15 10.04 -0.79
N VAL A 7 -2.42 9.79 0.30
CA VAL A 7 -2.75 10.34 1.62
C VAL A 7 -2.64 11.87 1.64
N LYS A 8 -1.63 12.43 0.94
CA LYS A 8 -1.49 13.88 0.75
C LYS A 8 -2.73 14.48 0.07
N LYS A 9 -3.17 13.88 -1.03
CA LYS A 9 -4.34 14.34 -1.79
C LYS A 9 -5.61 14.35 -0.96
N LEU A 10 -5.84 13.29 -0.17
CA LEU A 10 -6.97 13.23 0.77
C LEU A 10 -6.89 14.36 1.80
N ARG A 11 -5.76 14.51 2.48
CA ARG A 11 -5.58 15.57 3.49
C ARG A 11 -5.79 16.97 2.90
N GLU A 12 -5.24 17.25 1.71
CA GLU A 12 -5.37 18.55 1.06
C GLU A 12 -6.80 18.85 0.61
N SER A 13 -7.63 17.82 0.40
CA SER A 13 -9.07 18.00 0.16
C SER A 13 -9.88 18.28 1.45
N GLY A 14 -9.22 18.37 2.61
CA GLY A 14 -9.85 18.54 3.91
C GLY A 14 -10.38 17.25 4.54
N ALA A 15 -10.07 16.08 3.95
CA ALA A 15 -10.46 14.79 4.50
C ALA A 15 -9.59 14.40 5.71
N ASP A 16 -10.20 13.72 6.70
CA ASP A 16 -9.50 13.14 7.84
C ASP A 16 -8.83 11.82 7.43
N ALA A 17 -7.58 11.94 6.96
CA ALA A 17 -6.84 10.85 6.32
C ALA A 17 -5.78 10.25 7.24
N ALA A 18 -5.64 8.93 7.17
CA ALA A 18 -4.65 8.15 7.89
C ALA A 18 -3.96 7.11 6.99
N TYR A 19 -2.84 6.60 7.49
CA TYR A 19 -2.04 5.55 6.89
C TYR A 19 -1.91 4.36 7.83
N TYR A 20 -1.88 3.15 7.27
CA TYR A 20 -1.61 1.92 8.01
C TYR A 20 -0.78 0.95 7.19
N LYS A 21 0.13 0.22 7.84
CA LYS A 21 0.89 -0.88 7.24
C LYS A 21 1.07 -1.98 8.28
N ALA A 22 0.64 -3.20 7.98
CA ALA A 22 0.64 -4.31 8.95
C ALA A 22 2.03 -4.64 9.48
N ALA A 23 3.06 -4.62 8.62
CA ALA A 23 4.44 -4.87 8.99
C ALA A 23 5.40 -4.17 8.03
N MET A 24 6.51 -3.67 8.53
CA MET A 24 7.59 -3.11 7.71
C MET A 24 8.96 -3.54 8.24
N SER A 25 9.91 -3.75 7.32
CA SER A 25 11.27 -4.23 7.59
C SER A 25 12.30 -3.29 6.97
N GLY A 26 13.56 -3.40 7.38
CA GLY A 26 14.64 -2.54 6.92
C GLY A 26 14.61 -1.15 7.55
N ASN A 27 14.22 -1.06 8.82
CA ASN A 27 14.05 0.20 9.52
C ASN A 27 15.30 0.57 10.32
N GLU A 28 15.57 1.87 10.40
CA GLU A 28 16.71 2.41 11.16
C GLU A 28 16.42 2.45 12.66
N ARG A 29 17.48 2.26 13.46
CA ARG A 29 17.40 2.36 14.91
C ARG A 29 17.83 3.74 15.41
N ARG A 30 17.03 4.31 16.30
CA ARG A 30 17.36 5.56 16.99
C ARG A 30 18.43 5.32 18.07
N VAL A 31 19.01 6.41 18.58
CA VAL A 31 19.98 6.40 19.68
C VAL A 31 19.40 5.79 20.97
N ASP A 32 18.11 5.93 21.20
CA ASP A 32 17.38 5.36 22.34
C ASP A 32 17.02 3.87 22.18
N GLY A 33 17.39 3.27 21.04
CA GLY A 33 17.14 1.87 20.72
C GLY A 33 15.79 1.59 20.06
N SER A 34 14.90 2.57 19.93
CA SER A 34 13.63 2.41 19.20
C SER A 34 13.85 2.38 17.69
N LEU A 35 12.97 1.69 16.95
CA LEU A 35 13.00 1.68 15.48
C LEU A 35 12.17 2.85 14.92
N ILE A 36 12.62 3.39 13.80
CA ILE A 36 11.88 4.40 13.04
C ILE A 36 11.10 3.65 11.94
N PRO A 37 9.77 3.67 11.95
CA PRO A 37 8.99 3.05 10.86
C PRO A 37 9.15 3.88 9.57
N GLY A 38 10.11 3.53 8.73
CA GLY A 38 10.61 4.33 7.61
C GLY A 38 9.53 4.70 6.60
N ASP A 39 8.73 3.73 6.12
CA ASP A 39 7.65 3.99 5.17
C ASP A 39 6.57 4.90 5.78
N ALA A 40 6.20 4.67 7.04
CA ALA A 40 5.23 5.50 7.75
C ALA A 40 5.74 6.93 7.94
N LEU A 41 7.02 7.10 8.29
CA LEU A 41 7.65 8.42 8.41
C LEU A 41 7.68 9.13 7.04
N GLN A 42 7.97 8.42 5.96
CA GLN A 42 7.96 8.97 4.61
C GLN A 42 6.55 9.45 4.22
N VAL A 43 5.53 8.61 4.43
CA VAL A 43 4.13 8.99 4.14
C VAL A 43 3.71 10.19 4.99
N LYS A 44 4.00 10.18 6.30
CA LYS A 44 3.71 11.29 7.22
C LYS A 44 4.38 12.60 6.77
N THR A 45 5.66 12.54 6.41
CA THR A 45 6.41 13.71 5.96
C THR A 45 5.88 14.27 4.65
N MET A 46 5.60 13.39 3.69
CA MET A 46 5.08 13.78 2.37
C MET A 46 3.66 14.33 2.44
N SER A 47 2.79 13.67 3.19
CA SER A 47 1.38 14.03 3.27
C SER A 47 1.08 15.13 4.29
N GLY A 48 1.90 15.27 5.33
CA GLY A 48 1.69 16.21 6.43
C GLY A 48 0.52 15.84 7.35
N ILE A 49 0.10 14.55 7.41
CA ILE A 49 -0.96 14.08 8.33
C ILE A 49 -0.50 14.15 9.79
N GLY A 50 -1.44 14.42 10.70
CA GLY A 50 -1.18 14.53 12.13
C GLY A 50 -1.05 13.18 12.86
N GLN A 51 -1.37 12.05 12.23
CA GLN A 51 -1.37 10.72 12.84
C GLN A 51 -0.02 10.40 13.52
N PRO A 52 -0.01 9.87 14.77
CA PRO A 52 1.19 9.38 15.43
C PRO A 52 1.83 8.18 14.70
N LEU A 53 3.16 8.10 14.63
CA LEU A 53 3.85 7.00 13.92
C LEU A 53 3.56 5.63 14.52
N GLU A 54 3.37 5.57 15.83
CA GLU A 54 3.03 4.35 16.58
C GLU A 54 1.67 3.76 16.23
N GLU A 55 0.75 4.55 15.66
CA GLU A 55 -0.54 4.10 15.17
C GLU A 55 -0.49 3.55 13.73
N MET A 56 0.61 3.77 13.02
CA MET A 56 0.72 3.49 11.59
C MET A 56 1.18 2.06 11.28
N CYS A 57 1.91 1.41 12.20
CA CYS A 57 2.46 0.07 11.96
C CYS A 57 2.73 -0.67 13.26
N PRO A 58 2.06 -1.82 13.52
CA PRO A 58 2.26 -2.60 14.74
C PRO A 58 3.57 -3.42 14.76
N TYR A 59 4.12 -3.75 13.59
CA TYR A 59 5.32 -4.58 13.47
C TYR A 59 6.41 -3.89 12.66
N VAL A 60 7.43 -3.40 13.35
CA VAL A 60 8.58 -2.68 12.76
C VAL A 60 9.83 -3.51 13.00
N TYR A 61 10.53 -3.92 11.93
CA TYR A 61 11.74 -4.76 11.97
C TYR A 61 12.95 -4.00 11.43
N GLU A 62 14.10 -4.22 12.05
CA GLU A 62 15.38 -3.64 11.62
C GLU A 62 15.93 -4.37 10.39
N THR A 63 15.81 -5.68 10.35
CA THR A 63 16.38 -6.52 9.29
C THR A 63 15.71 -6.27 7.95
N ALA A 64 16.50 -5.89 6.93
CA ALA A 64 16.02 -5.54 5.58
C ALA A 64 15.77 -6.78 4.71
N VAL A 65 14.73 -7.53 5.03
CA VAL A 65 14.24 -8.71 4.29
C VAL A 65 12.72 -8.71 4.29
N SER A 66 12.08 -9.72 3.66
CA SER A 66 10.61 -9.84 3.71
C SER A 66 10.09 -9.96 5.15
N PRO A 67 8.87 -9.44 5.46
CA PRO A 67 8.36 -9.39 6.83
C PRO A 67 8.37 -10.74 7.57
N HIS A 68 7.98 -11.83 6.92
CA HIS A 68 8.00 -13.16 7.53
C HIS A 68 9.40 -13.62 7.94
N LEU A 69 10.43 -13.25 7.16
CA LEU A 69 11.81 -13.61 7.49
C LEU A 69 12.35 -12.69 8.58
N ALA A 70 12.07 -11.39 8.51
CA ALA A 70 12.45 -10.43 9.55
C ALA A 70 11.85 -10.82 10.90
N SER A 71 10.56 -11.13 10.94
CA SER A 71 9.83 -11.54 12.15
C SER A 71 10.44 -12.79 12.81
N ARG A 72 10.87 -13.74 11.99
CA ARG A 72 11.56 -14.96 12.46
C ARG A 72 12.94 -14.65 13.03
N LEU A 73 13.74 -13.85 12.30
CA LEU A 73 15.11 -13.50 12.73
C LEU A 73 15.12 -12.68 14.01
N GLU A 74 14.12 -11.83 14.21
CA GLU A 74 14.00 -10.94 15.38
C GLU A 74 13.12 -11.53 16.50
N GLY A 75 12.56 -12.73 16.30
CA GLY A 75 11.76 -13.42 17.31
C GLY A 75 10.46 -12.71 17.70
N ASN A 76 9.90 -11.93 16.79
CA ASN A 76 8.66 -11.17 16.99
C ASN A 76 7.66 -11.48 15.86
N PRO A 77 6.97 -12.65 15.90
CA PRO A 77 6.07 -13.06 14.83
C PRO A 77 4.85 -12.17 14.72
N VAL A 78 4.43 -11.93 13.46
CA VAL A 78 3.20 -11.16 13.17
C VAL A 78 1.98 -11.99 13.61
N GLN A 79 1.11 -11.40 14.42
CA GLN A 79 -0.16 -11.96 14.86
C GLN A 79 -1.32 -11.24 14.18
N MET A 80 -2.21 -11.99 13.52
CA MET A 80 -3.32 -11.42 12.76
C MET A 80 -4.27 -10.62 13.65
N GLU A 81 -4.55 -11.13 14.86
CA GLU A 81 -5.43 -10.46 15.82
C GLU A 81 -4.94 -9.05 16.11
N ARG A 82 -3.65 -8.88 16.40
CA ARG A 82 -3.05 -7.57 16.65
C ARG A 82 -3.11 -6.66 15.43
N VAL A 83 -2.82 -7.18 14.23
CA VAL A 83 -2.91 -6.41 12.99
C VAL A 83 -4.33 -5.88 12.78
N LEU A 84 -5.34 -6.74 12.96
CA LEU A 84 -6.75 -6.36 12.78
C LEU A 84 -7.25 -5.41 13.86
N GLU A 85 -6.90 -5.65 15.13
CA GLU A 85 -7.28 -4.76 16.23
C GLU A 85 -6.72 -3.35 16.03
N ASP A 86 -5.44 -3.24 15.69
CA ASP A 86 -4.80 -1.94 15.49
C ASP A 86 -5.33 -1.25 14.23
N PHE A 87 -5.60 -2.01 13.15
CA PHE A 87 -6.27 -1.47 11.97
C PHE A 87 -7.66 -0.93 12.27
N HIS A 88 -8.48 -1.67 13.01
CA HIS A 88 -9.82 -1.24 13.40
C HIS A 88 -9.79 0.04 14.25
N LYS A 89 -8.86 0.16 15.22
CA LYS A 89 -8.67 1.39 16.01
C LYS A 89 -8.37 2.60 15.11
N VAL A 90 -7.56 2.41 14.06
CA VAL A 90 -7.28 3.48 13.09
C VAL A 90 -8.53 3.82 12.28
N CYS A 91 -9.30 2.82 11.82
CA CYS A 91 -10.55 3.03 11.09
C CYS A 91 -11.67 3.69 11.94
N GLU A 92 -11.69 3.46 13.26
CA GLU A 92 -12.62 4.12 14.18
C GLU A 92 -12.27 5.60 14.41
N LYS A 93 -10.98 5.95 14.27
CA LYS A 93 -10.45 7.28 14.57
C LYS A 93 -10.42 8.20 13.36
N TYR A 94 -10.24 7.65 12.14
CA TYR A 94 -10.03 8.41 10.91
C TYR A 94 -11.01 8.00 9.83
N GLU A 95 -11.48 8.98 9.04
CA GLU A 95 -12.50 8.75 8.00
C GLU A 95 -11.95 7.98 6.78
N TYR A 96 -10.72 8.29 6.36
CA TYR A 96 -10.07 7.67 5.20
C TYR A 96 -8.76 7.01 5.61
N VAL A 97 -8.72 5.68 5.64
CA VAL A 97 -7.53 4.92 6.00
C VAL A 97 -6.94 4.25 4.78
N THR A 98 -5.73 4.64 4.40
CA THR A 98 -4.96 3.98 3.34
C THR A 98 -4.07 2.91 3.93
N MET A 99 -4.40 1.63 3.67
CA MET A 99 -3.53 0.51 4.05
C MET A 99 -2.55 0.20 2.92
N GLU A 100 -1.25 0.18 3.24
CA GLU A 100 -0.20 -0.24 2.31
C GLU A 100 0.22 -1.69 2.54
N GLY A 101 0.34 -2.46 1.47
CA GLY A 101 0.87 -3.82 1.52
C GLY A 101 2.38 -3.86 1.69
N SER A 102 2.89 -4.95 2.24
CA SER A 102 4.33 -5.21 2.40
C SER A 102 4.84 -6.06 1.22
N GLY A 103 5.08 -5.45 0.08
CA GLY A 103 5.41 -6.13 -1.17
C GLY A 103 4.17 -6.49 -2.00
N GLY A 104 4.25 -7.56 -2.81
CA GLY A 104 3.12 -8.00 -3.64
C GLY A 104 2.02 -8.69 -2.83
N ILE A 105 0.86 -8.89 -3.45
CA ILE A 105 -0.35 -9.45 -2.80
C ILE A 105 -0.13 -10.84 -2.17
N LEU A 106 0.83 -11.60 -2.65
CA LEU A 106 1.20 -12.91 -2.10
C LEU A 106 2.32 -12.86 -1.06
N CYS A 107 2.80 -11.66 -0.68
CA CYS A 107 3.87 -11.55 0.30
C CYS A 107 3.39 -12.07 1.67
N PRO A 108 4.08 -13.08 2.25
CA PRO A 108 3.72 -13.57 3.58
C PRO A 108 4.17 -12.58 4.65
N LEU A 109 3.31 -12.39 5.65
CA LEU A 109 3.61 -11.62 6.85
C LEU A 109 4.15 -12.52 7.97
N CYS A 110 3.61 -13.74 8.08
CA CYS A 110 4.08 -14.82 8.96
C CYS A 110 3.76 -16.17 8.33
N ILE A 111 4.59 -17.19 8.53
CA ILE A 111 4.38 -18.57 8.04
C ILE A 111 4.64 -19.64 9.10
N ASP A 112 5.25 -19.28 10.23
CA ASP A 112 5.71 -20.25 11.22
C ASP A 112 4.60 -20.65 12.23
N GLU A 113 3.81 -19.68 12.69
CA GLU A 113 2.71 -19.91 13.65
C GLU A 113 1.36 -19.98 12.95
N ALA A 114 1.18 -19.17 11.91
CA ALA A 114 0.01 -19.15 11.04
C ALA A 114 0.43 -18.66 9.66
N ASP A 115 -0.18 -19.16 8.59
CA ASP A 115 0.05 -18.67 7.23
C ASP A 115 -0.71 -17.34 7.03
N ILE A 116 -0.13 -16.25 7.56
CA ILE A 116 -0.69 -14.90 7.50
C ILE A 116 -0.19 -14.23 6.24
N ARG A 117 -1.12 -13.95 5.33
CA ARG A 117 -0.85 -13.27 4.06
C ARG A 117 -1.66 -11.98 3.97
N LEU A 118 -1.19 -11.08 3.13
CA LEU A 118 -1.86 -9.80 2.90
C LEU A 118 -3.34 -9.90 2.49
N PRO A 119 -3.81 -10.88 1.67
CA PRO A 119 -5.23 -11.00 1.33
C PRO A 119 -6.16 -11.15 2.52
N GLU A 120 -5.75 -11.80 3.60
CA GLU A 120 -6.58 -11.95 4.79
C GLU A 120 -6.83 -10.61 5.48
N VAL A 121 -5.84 -9.71 5.42
CA VAL A 121 -5.94 -8.36 6.02
C VAL A 121 -6.83 -7.45 5.18
N VAL A 122 -6.73 -7.53 3.84
CA VAL A 122 -7.43 -6.59 2.93
C VAL A 122 -8.81 -7.06 2.47
N LYS A 123 -9.29 -8.22 2.92
CA LYS A 123 -10.54 -8.82 2.44
C LYS A 123 -11.79 -7.95 2.61
N ALA A 124 -11.80 -7.08 3.62
CA ALA A 124 -12.89 -6.16 3.89
C ALA A 124 -12.76 -4.80 3.18
N CYS A 125 -11.68 -4.59 2.43
CA CYS A 125 -11.36 -3.32 1.80
C CYS A 125 -11.38 -3.43 0.28
N GLY A 126 -11.56 -2.30 -0.41
CA GLY A 126 -11.25 -2.20 -1.84
C GLY A 126 -9.73 -2.12 -2.04
N CYS A 127 -9.24 -2.60 -3.17
CA CYS A 127 -7.82 -2.60 -3.49
C CYS A 127 -7.51 -1.64 -4.64
N LEU A 128 -6.47 -0.82 -4.48
CA LEU A 128 -5.77 -0.14 -5.57
C LEU A 128 -4.48 -0.89 -5.87
N LEU A 129 -4.27 -1.25 -7.12
CA LEU A 129 -3.04 -1.90 -7.55
C LEU A 129 -2.04 -0.87 -8.06
N ILE A 130 -0.91 -0.76 -7.37
CA ILE A 130 0.22 0.05 -7.83
C ILE A 130 1.13 -0.86 -8.67
N ALA A 131 1.40 -0.46 -9.89
CA ALA A 131 2.22 -1.21 -10.84
C ALA A 131 3.29 -0.32 -11.48
N ASP A 132 4.46 -0.88 -11.74
CA ASP A 132 5.46 -0.22 -12.59
C ASP A 132 4.95 -0.08 -14.02
N ALA A 133 5.25 1.02 -14.70
CA ALA A 133 4.80 1.23 -16.09
C ALA A 133 5.61 0.45 -17.13
N GLY A 134 6.75 -0.13 -16.74
CA GLY A 134 7.72 -0.75 -17.64
C GLY A 134 7.37 -2.16 -18.10
N LEU A 135 8.40 -2.82 -18.67
CA LEU A 135 8.29 -4.17 -19.25
C LEU A 135 7.92 -5.21 -18.17
N GLY A 136 6.96 -6.08 -18.52
CA GLY A 136 6.47 -7.14 -17.63
C GLY A 136 5.24 -6.78 -16.83
N THR A 137 4.81 -5.51 -16.83
CA THR A 137 3.68 -5.05 -16.03
C THR A 137 2.36 -5.70 -16.45
N ILE A 138 2.12 -5.92 -17.74
CA ILE A 138 0.90 -6.58 -18.24
C ILE A 138 0.70 -7.94 -17.54
N ASN A 139 1.77 -8.73 -17.44
CA ASN A 139 1.73 -10.03 -16.76
C ASN A 139 1.50 -9.86 -15.24
N GLY A 140 2.24 -8.98 -14.59
CA GLY A 140 2.12 -8.74 -13.14
C GLY A 140 0.73 -8.24 -12.75
N VAL A 141 0.22 -7.25 -13.47
CA VAL A 141 -1.13 -6.69 -13.26
C VAL A 141 -2.21 -7.74 -13.54
N GLY A 142 -2.12 -8.46 -14.67
CA GLY A 142 -3.08 -9.48 -15.04
C GLY A 142 -3.18 -10.61 -14.02
N LEU A 143 -2.05 -11.15 -13.56
CA LEU A 143 -2.01 -12.21 -12.55
C LEU A 143 -2.54 -11.71 -11.19
N THR A 144 -2.16 -10.50 -10.78
CA THR A 144 -2.64 -9.91 -9.52
C THR A 144 -4.14 -9.68 -9.57
N ALA A 145 -4.67 -9.09 -10.64
CA ALA A 145 -6.11 -8.87 -10.82
C ALA A 145 -6.89 -10.20 -10.83
N TYR A 146 -6.38 -11.22 -11.53
CA TYR A 146 -6.98 -12.55 -11.52
C TYR A 146 -7.01 -13.14 -10.11
N TYR A 147 -5.90 -13.06 -9.37
CA TYR A 147 -5.84 -13.55 -8.00
C TYR A 147 -6.82 -12.83 -7.07
N LEU A 148 -6.86 -11.49 -7.10
CA LEU A 148 -7.80 -10.68 -6.30
C LEU A 148 -9.25 -11.10 -6.58
N LYS A 149 -9.61 -11.29 -7.85
CA LYS A 149 -10.94 -11.76 -8.26
C LYS A 149 -11.27 -13.13 -7.67
N GLN A 150 -10.30 -14.08 -7.67
CA GLN A 150 -10.51 -15.41 -7.07
C GLN A 150 -10.67 -15.35 -5.54
N GLN A 151 -10.07 -14.36 -4.88
CA GLN A 151 -10.22 -14.13 -3.45
C GLN A 151 -11.46 -13.31 -3.08
N GLY A 152 -12.23 -12.84 -4.06
CA GLY A 152 -13.40 -11.97 -3.83
C GLY A 152 -13.04 -10.55 -3.39
N ILE A 153 -11.81 -10.10 -3.65
CA ILE A 153 -11.32 -8.76 -3.32
C ILE A 153 -11.58 -7.83 -4.51
N ALA A 154 -12.28 -6.72 -4.27
CA ALA A 154 -12.57 -5.75 -5.31
C ALA A 154 -11.33 -4.95 -5.71
N LEU A 155 -10.88 -5.05 -6.95
CA LEU A 155 -9.88 -4.16 -7.53
C LEU A 155 -10.58 -2.92 -8.08
N LYS A 156 -10.41 -1.78 -7.39
CA LYS A 156 -11.10 -0.51 -7.68
C LYS A 156 -10.40 0.31 -8.76
N GLY A 157 -9.09 0.13 -8.94
CA GLY A 157 -8.29 0.86 -9.92
C GLY A 157 -6.84 0.42 -9.96
N ILE A 158 -6.14 0.85 -11.00
CA ILE A 158 -4.70 0.64 -11.17
C ILE A 158 -4.03 2.01 -11.18
N ILE A 159 -2.89 2.16 -10.52
CA ILE A 159 -2.03 3.34 -10.62
C ILE A 159 -0.69 2.91 -11.18
N PHE A 160 -0.27 3.52 -12.27
CA PHE A 160 1.08 3.30 -12.80
C PHE A 160 2.08 4.23 -12.15
N ASN A 161 3.17 3.66 -11.66
CA ASN A 161 4.36 4.36 -11.16
C ASN A 161 5.46 4.33 -12.22
N HIS A 162 6.39 5.30 -12.17
CA HIS A 162 7.46 5.50 -13.15
C HIS A 162 6.92 5.67 -14.58
N TYR A 163 5.75 6.32 -14.71
CA TYR A 163 5.10 6.51 -15.99
C TYR A 163 5.62 7.75 -16.71
N GLU A 164 6.05 7.57 -17.96
CA GLU A 164 6.49 8.66 -18.85
C GLU A 164 5.45 8.89 -19.95
N THR A 165 4.84 10.06 -19.97
CA THR A 165 3.90 10.47 -21.03
C THR A 165 4.64 10.52 -22.38
N GLY A 166 4.05 9.94 -23.43
CA GLY A 166 4.64 9.82 -24.75
C GLY A 166 5.58 8.62 -24.91
N ASN A 167 5.83 7.86 -23.86
CA ASN A 167 6.55 6.59 -23.97
C ASN A 167 5.62 5.51 -24.53
N LEU A 168 5.91 5.05 -25.74
CA LEU A 168 5.07 4.06 -26.45
C LEU A 168 4.80 2.80 -25.62
N LEU A 169 5.82 2.28 -24.90
CA LEU A 169 5.68 1.09 -24.07
C LEU A 169 4.71 1.33 -22.91
N HIS A 170 4.84 2.45 -22.20
CA HIS A 170 4.01 2.77 -21.04
C HIS A 170 2.55 3.01 -21.46
N GLU A 171 2.34 3.67 -22.59
CA GLU A 171 0.99 3.92 -23.13
C GLU A 171 0.32 2.62 -23.60
N ASP A 172 1.06 1.71 -24.23
CA ASP A 172 0.54 0.40 -24.64
C ASP A 172 0.25 -0.47 -23.42
N ASN A 173 1.20 -0.55 -22.47
CA ASN A 173 1.01 -1.28 -21.21
C ASN A 173 -0.25 -0.83 -20.47
N ARG A 174 -0.52 0.49 -20.40
CA ARG A 174 -1.73 1.04 -19.83
C ARG A 174 -2.98 0.47 -20.49
N LYS A 175 -3.07 0.57 -21.83
CA LYS A 175 -4.21 0.07 -22.61
C LYS A 175 -4.41 -1.44 -22.43
N MET A 176 -3.32 -2.20 -22.45
CA MET A 176 -3.38 -3.65 -22.32
C MET A 176 -3.77 -4.10 -20.90
N CYS A 177 -3.30 -3.41 -19.85
CA CYS A 177 -3.75 -3.69 -18.48
C CYS A 177 -5.24 -3.42 -18.30
N GLU A 178 -5.76 -2.29 -18.80
CA GLU A 178 -7.20 -2.00 -18.79
C GLU A 178 -8.00 -3.05 -19.58
N TYR A 179 -7.51 -3.43 -20.75
CA TYR A 179 -8.17 -4.44 -21.60
C TYR A 179 -8.27 -5.82 -20.93
N TYR A 180 -7.17 -6.33 -20.35
CA TYR A 180 -7.16 -7.66 -19.74
C TYR A 180 -7.89 -7.73 -18.40
N THR A 181 -7.85 -6.66 -17.61
CA THR A 181 -8.43 -6.65 -16.27
C THR A 181 -9.87 -6.16 -16.24
N GLY A 182 -10.27 -5.33 -17.20
CA GLY A 182 -11.52 -4.58 -17.18
C GLY A 182 -11.54 -3.49 -16.10
N VAL A 183 -10.38 -3.16 -15.49
CA VAL A 183 -10.23 -2.18 -14.41
C VAL A 183 -9.49 -0.95 -14.94
N PRO A 184 -9.97 0.29 -14.67
CA PRO A 184 -9.35 1.50 -15.19
C PRO A 184 -7.98 1.77 -14.55
N VAL A 185 -7.06 2.33 -15.33
CA VAL A 185 -5.88 3.02 -14.80
C VAL A 185 -6.31 4.42 -14.38
N VAL A 186 -6.48 4.59 -13.08
CA VAL A 186 -7.07 5.80 -12.47
C VAL A 186 -6.08 6.94 -12.27
N ALA A 187 -4.79 6.65 -12.23
CA ALA A 187 -3.72 7.65 -12.22
C ALA A 187 -2.41 7.07 -12.79
N CYS A 188 -1.55 7.99 -13.25
CA CYS A 188 -0.17 7.71 -13.62
C CYS A 188 0.73 8.66 -12.84
N VAL A 189 1.83 8.17 -12.28
CA VAL A 189 2.80 8.92 -11.48
C VAL A 189 4.15 8.82 -12.16
N ALA A 190 4.73 9.95 -12.51
CA ALA A 190 6.08 10.04 -13.03
C ALA A 190 7.11 10.19 -11.90
N ASP A 191 8.38 9.99 -12.23
CA ASP A 191 9.46 10.24 -11.29
C ASP A 191 9.53 11.73 -10.94
N GLY A 192 9.50 12.01 -9.63
CA GLY A 192 9.54 13.38 -9.12
C GLY A 192 8.19 14.06 -9.00
N ASP A 193 7.08 13.42 -9.39
CA ASP A 193 5.74 13.98 -9.18
C ASP A 193 5.48 14.23 -7.71
N THR A 194 5.05 15.42 -7.36
CA THR A 194 4.70 15.79 -5.97
C THR A 194 3.19 15.79 -5.72
N GLU A 195 2.40 15.51 -6.77
CA GLU A 195 0.94 15.50 -6.75
C GLU A 195 0.41 14.25 -7.46
N LEU A 196 -0.71 13.71 -6.96
CA LEU A 196 -1.44 12.64 -7.65
C LEU A 196 -2.32 13.25 -8.74
N SER A 197 -2.18 12.78 -9.98
CA SER A 197 -2.97 13.23 -11.15
C SER A 197 -4.39 12.64 -11.16
N MET A 198 -5.14 12.88 -10.07
CA MET A 198 -6.53 12.45 -9.85
C MET A 198 -7.23 13.53 -9.04
N ASP A 199 -8.49 13.81 -9.31
CA ASP A 199 -9.27 14.70 -8.45
C ASP A 199 -9.65 14.02 -7.12
N ALA A 200 -9.88 14.85 -6.08
CA ALA A 200 -10.09 14.34 -4.74
C ALA A 200 -11.42 13.58 -4.58
N GLU A 201 -12.47 13.93 -5.30
CA GLU A 201 -13.77 13.28 -5.21
C GLU A 201 -13.72 11.87 -5.85
N THR A 202 -13.04 11.74 -6.99
CA THR A 202 -12.75 10.43 -7.59
C THR A 202 -11.95 9.56 -6.62
N LEU A 203 -10.90 10.12 -5.98
CA LEU A 203 -10.10 9.39 -5.00
C LEU A 203 -10.94 8.93 -3.80
N LYS A 204 -11.76 9.80 -3.20
CA LYS A 204 -12.66 9.45 -2.11
C LYS A 204 -13.64 8.34 -2.48
N GLY A 205 -14.17 8.36 -3.71
CA GLY A 205 -15.05 7.32 -4.24
C GLY A 205 -14.42 5.91 -4.30
N LEU A 206 -13.10 5.80 -4.26
CA LEU A 206 -12.40 4.51 -4.23
C LEU A 206 -12.41 3.87 -2.83
N TYR A 207 -12.72 4.63 -1.76
CA TYR A 207 -12.83 4.15 -0.38
C TYR A 207 -14.24 3.67 -0.01
N ALA A 208 -15.26 3.95 -0.85
CA ALA A 208 -16.65 3.59 -0.63
C ALA A 208 -16.93 2.10 -0.95
#